data_ded3f1a34fe25878e4058a01fa4f63e4
#
_entry.id   ded3f1a34fe25878e4058a01fa4f63e4
#
_cell.length_a   1.000
_cell.length_b   1.000
_cell.length_c   1.000
_cell.angle_alpha   90.00
_cell.angle_beta   90.00
_cell.angle_gamma   90.00
#
_symmetry.space_group_name_H-M   'P 1'
#
loop_
_entity.id
_entity.type
_entity.pdbx_description
1 polymer ?
#
loop_
_entity_poly.entity_id
_entity_poly.type
_entity_poly.pdbx_seq_one_letter_code
_entity_poly.pdbx_strand_id
1 'polypeptide(L)'
;SLFLPFKKLGLIIVDEEHDQSYKQDEGVIYNARDMAIARASFENIPINLITAVPSIETYENIKKGKYLISKLNKRYQDATLPNHEIINLNNIKLKKQTWLSKEVIEKANYHLEKNDQVLFFLNRRGFSPYVLCNKCFDTYTCPNCSINLVYHKKKNSLLCHYCGFNSSLNRVCSKNGKCDFIFSGPGVERILEEVKKNFPDKKTEIFSSDTMNKKDSSDKLNKIVNNEIEILIGTQLISKGFH
;
A
#
# COMPACT_ATOMS: atom_id res chain seq x y z
N SER A 1 -17.19 9.08 16.09
CA SER A 1 -18.66 8.81 16.17
C SER A 1 -19.01 7.64 17.08
N LEU A 2 -18.15 6.65 17.22
CA LEU A 2 -18.42 5.42 18.01
C LEU A 2 -18.80 5.68 19.47
N PHE A 3 -18.21 6.67 20.11
CA PHE A 3 -18.42 7.02 21.52
C PHE A 3 -19.41 8.18 21.74
N LEU A 4 -20.07 8.64 20.67
CA LEU A 4 -21.08 9.71 20.80
C LEU A 4 -22.36 9.17 21.47
N PRO A 5 -22.97 9.94 22.38
CA PRO A 5 -24.22 9.54 23.02
C PRO A 5 -25.41 9.79 22.07
N PHE A 6 -25.90 8.73 21.45
CA PHE A 6 -27.14 8.81 20.66
C PHE A 6 -28.34 8.50 21.54
N LYS A 7 -29.40 9.32 21.45
CA LYS A 7 -30.64 9.08 22.20
C LYS A 7 -31.40 7.82 21.77
N LYS A 8 -31.31 7.46 20.49
CA LYS A 8 -31.97 6.26 19.90
C LYS A 8 -31.05 5.73 18.78
N LEU A 9 -30.08 4.94 19.15
CA LEU A 9 -29.26 4.22 18.19
C LEU A 9 -30.00 2.93 17.81
N GLY A 10 -30.29 2.70 16.53
CA GLY A 10 -31.04 1.55 16.06
C GLY A 10 -30.22 0.55 15.24
N LEU A 11 -29.08 0.99 14.69
CA LEU A 11 -28.23 0.15 13.83
C LEU A 11 -26.81 0.71 13.80
N ILE A 12 -25.81 -0.16 13.79
CA ILE A 12 -24.42 0.19 13.51
C ILE A 12 -24.02 -0.47 12.18
N ILE A 13 -23.35 0.29 11.31
CA ILE A 13 -22.78 -0.20 10.07
C ILE A 13 -21.28 0.07 10.11
N VAL A 14 -20.47 -0.96 9.89
CA VAL A 14 -19.01 -0.88 9.77
C VAL A 14 -18.66 -1.28 8.34
N ASP A 15 -18.32 -0.30 7.52
CA ASP A 15 -17.88 -0.52 6.15
C ASP A 15 -16.39 -0.83 6.10
N GLU A 16 -15.97 -1.69 5.16
CA GLU A 16 -14.58 -2.19 5.05
C GLU A 16 -14.02 -2.66 6.40
N GLU A 17 -14.77 -3.55 7.10
CA GLU A 17 -14.47 -3.98 8.49
C GLU A 17 -13.04 -4.52 8.68
N HIS A 18 -12.40 -4.96 7.58
CA HIS A 18 -11.04 -5.48 7.57
C HIS A 18 -9.96 -4.38 7.59
N ASP A 19 -10.33 -3.10 7.38
CA ASP A 19 -9.35 -2.02 7.26
C ASP A 19 -8.63 -1.77 8.59
N GLN A 20 -7.30 -1.73 8.51
CA GLN A 20 -6.45 -1.48 9.69
C GLN A 20 -6.62 -0.08 10.29
N SER A 21 -7.26 0.86 9.57
CA SER A 21 -7.55 2.20 10.11
C SER A 21 -8.52 2.18 11.30
N TYR A 22 -9.25 1.08 11.52
CA TYR A 22 -10.05 0.89 12.73
C TYR A 22 -9.22 0.64 13.99
N LYS A 23 -7.94 0.29 13.83
CA LYS A 23 -7.04 0.08 14.95
C LYS A 23 -6.35 1.40 15.31
N GLN A 24 -6.56 1.87 16.51
CA GLN A 24 -5.84 2.98 17.10
C GLN A 24 -4.61 2.47 17.83
N ASP A 25 -3.42 2.93 17.41
CA ASP A 25 -2.14 2.54 18.00
C ASP A 25 -1.54 3.64 18.90
N GLU A 26 -2.14 4.84 18.94
CA GLU A 26 -1.68 5.96 19.77
C GLU A 26 -2.65 6.22 20.93
N GLY A 27 -2.10 6.50 22.12
CA GLY A 27 -2.88 6.73 23.33
C GLY A 27 -3.55 5.46 23.84
N VAL A 28 -4.87 5.47 23.96
CA VAL A 28 -5.63 4.27 24.32
C VAL A 28 -5.74 3.35 23.11
N ILE A 29 -5.13 2.18 23.22
CA ILE A 29 -5.12 1.17 22.13
C ILE A 29 -6.46 0.45 22.09
N TYR A 30 -7.18 0.54 20.99
CA TYR A 30 -8.42 -0.21 20.74
C TYR A 30 -8.65 -0.41 19.25
N ASN A 31 -9.53 -1.37 18.92
CA ASN A 31 -10.05 -1.55 17.57
C ASN A 31 -11.50 -1.04 17.52
N ALA A 32 -11.75 -0.02 16.69
CA ALA A 32 -13.07 0.62 16.61
C ALA A 32 -14.15 -0.34 16.09
N ARG A 33 -13.83 -1.31 15.22
CA ARG A 33 -14.73 -2.38 14.79
C ARG A 33 -15.18 -3.21 15.99
N ASP A 34 -14.24 -3.68 16.81
CA ASP A 34 -14.53 -4.55 17.95
C ASP A 34 -15.31 -3.80 19.02
N MET A 35 -15.00 -2.51 19.23
CA MET A 35 -15.77 -1.64 20.11
C MET A 35 -17.19 -1.37 19.59
N ALA A 36 -17.37 -1.30 18.26
CA ALA A 36 -18.70 -1.18 17.66
C ALA A 36 -19.55 -2.42 17.89
N ILE A 37 -18.93 -3.61 17.78
CA ILE A 37 -19.58 -4.89 18.09
C ILE A 37 -19.98 -4.95 19.57
N ALA A 38 -19.07 -4.59 20.47
CA ALA A 38 -19.36 -4.54 21.90
C ALA A 38 -20.50 -3.57 22.21
N ARG A 39 -20.47 -2.36 21.63
CA ARG A 39 -21.53 -1.38 21.79
C ARG A 39 -22.89 -1.90 21.31
N ALA A 40 -22.94 -2.50 20.12
CA ALA A 40 -24.16 -3.07 19.57
C ALA A 40 -24.75 -4.15 20.51
N SER A 41 -23.88 -4.98 21.10
CA SER A 41 -24.27 -5.98 22.09
C SER A 41 -24.82 -5.35 23.37
N PHE A 42 -24.17 -4.31 23.92
CA PHE A 42 -24.66 -3.64 25.14
C PHE A 42 -25.95 -2.89 24.93
N GLU A 43 -26.14 -2.25 23.77
CA GLU A 43 -27.38 -1.52 23.44
C GLU A 43 -28.47 -2.43 22.86
N ASN A 44 -28.18 -3.72 22.68
CA ASN A 44 -29.07 -4.73 22.09
C ASN A 44 -29.63 -4.31 20.73
N ILE A 45 -28.74 -3.81 19.84
CA ILE A 45 -29.08 -3.36 18.50
C ILE A 45 -28.30 -4.17 17.45
N PRO A 46 -28.83 -4.29 16.23
CA PRO A 46 -28.09 -4.95 15.15
C PRO A 46 -26.83 -4.20 14.73
N ILE A 47 -25.85 -4.97 14.25
CA ILE A 47 -24.64 -4.44 13.61
C ILE A 47 -24.38 -5.19 12.31
N ASN A 48 -24.05 -4.46 11.25
CA ASN A 48 -23.61 -5.01 9.97
C ASN A 48 -22.13 -4.71 9.74
N LEU A 49 -21.36 -5.76 9.55
CA LEU A 49 -19.95 -5.66 9.10
C LEU A 49 -19.94 -5.90 7.58
N ILE A 50 -19.53 -4.91 6.82
CA ILE A 50 -19.53 -4.95 5.36
C ILE A 50 -18.09 -5.04 4.87
N THR A 51 -17.83 -5.95 3.95
CA THR A 51 -16.48 -6.09 3.36
C THR A 51 -16.50 -6.96 2.10
N ALA A 52 -15.58 -6.69 1.19
CA ALA A 52 -15.30 -7.58 0.05
C ALA A 52 -14.46 -8.80 0.48
N VAL A 53 -13.59 -8.62 1.49
CA VAL A 53 -12.71 -9.67 2.03
C VAL A 53 -12.74 -9.56 3.56
N PRO A 54 -13.40 -10.48 4.28
CA PRO A 54 -13.50 -10.39 5.73
C PRO A 54 -12.13 -10.51 6.40
N SER A 55 -11.98 -9.83 7.53
CA SER A 55 -10.82 -10.05 8.41
C SER A 55 -10.79 -11.50 8.92
N ILE A 56 -9.61 -11.97 9.33
CA ILE A 56 -9.44 -13.34 9.83
C ILE A 56 -10.36 -13.59 11.03
N GLU A 57 -10.50 -12.62 11.92
CA GLU A 57 -11.35 -12.70 13.10
C GLU A 57 -12.82 -12.81 12.73
N THR A 58 -13.28 -11.99 11.79
CA THR A 58 -14.67 -12.05 11.28
C THR A 58 -14.94 -13.37 10.57
N TYR A 59 -14.00 -13.83 9.73
CA TYR A 59 -14.11 -15.12 9.06
C TYR A 59 -14.23 -16.29 10.05
N GLU A 60 -13.39 -16.33 11.09
CA GLU A 60 -13.46 -17.34 12.14
C GLU A 60 -14.80 -17.28 12.94
N ASN A 61 -15.30 -16.07 13.22
CA ASN A 61 -16.58 -15.92 13.92
C ASN A 61 -17.76 -16.40 13.06
N ILE A 62 -17.71 -16.18 11.74
CA ILE A 62 -18.69 -16.75 10.79
C ILE A 62 -18.61 -18.29 10.80
N LYS A 63 -17.39 -18.86 10.71
CA LYS A 63 -17.16 -20.30 10.70
C LYS A 63 -17.64 -20.98 11.99
N LYS A 64 -17.50 -20.31 13.12
CA LYS A 64 -18.00 -20.77 14.43
C LYS A 64 -19.50 -20.54 14.64
N GLY A 65 -20.21 -19.99 13.66
CA GLY A 65 -21.63 -19.70 13.75
C GLY A 65 -22.02 -18.54 14.68
N LYS A 66 -21.04 -17.72 15.10
CA LYS A 66 -21.29 -16.54 15.94
C LYS A 66 -21.89 -15.37 15.15
N TYR A 67 -21.56 -15.26 13.87
CA TYR A 67 -22.05 -14.23 12.96
C TYR A 67 -22.86 -14.85 11.85
N LEU A 68 -23.98 -14.21 11.50
CA LEU A 68 -24.72 -14.53 10.29
C LEU A 68 -23.98 -13.94 9.09
N ILE A 69 -24.06 -14.63 7.94
CA ILE A 69 -23.45 -14.16 6.70
C ILE A 69 -24.51 -13.95 5.62
N SER A 70 -24.46 -12.80 4.98
CA SER A 70 -25.18 -12.52 3.74
C SER A 70 -24.16 -12.27 2.63
N LYS A 71 -24.25 -13.02 1.53
CA LYS A 71 -23.31 -12.90 0.41
C LYS A 71 -24.00 -12.23 -0.77
N LEU A 72 -23.39 -11.14 -1.25
CA LEU A 72 -23.77 -10.50 -2.51
C LEU A 72 -22.98 -11.17 -3.63
N ASN A 73 -23.60 -12.10 -4.35
CA ASN A 73 -22.93 -12.90 -5.37
C ASN A 73 -22.88 -12.21 -6.74
N LYS A 74 -23.68 -11.17 -6.96
CA LYS A 74 -23.70 -10.39 -8.20
C LYS A 74 -22.97 -9.07 -8.00
N ARG A 75 -22.16 -8.69 -8.97
CA ARG A 75 -21.54 -7.36 -9.01
C ARG A 75 -22.56 -6.33 -9.47
N TYR A 76 -22.35 -5.10 -9.04
CA TYR A 76 -23.15 -3.97 -9.50
C TYR A 76 -23.05 -3.83 -11.02
N GLN A 77 -24.16 -3.65 -11.71
CA GLN A 77 -24.26 -3.53 -13.17
C GLN A 77 -23.60 -4.68 -13.96
N ASP A 78 -23.63 -5.92 -13.44
CA ASP A 78 -23.02 -7.09 -14.08
C ASP A 78 -21.54 -6.92 -14.46
N ALA A 79 -20.81 -6.09 -13.71
CA ALA A 79 -19.39 -5.84 -13.92
C ALA A 79 -18.59 -7.14 -13.88
N THR A 80 -17.79 -7.38 -14.91
CA THR A 80 -16.90 -8.54 -15.01
C THR A 80 -15.63 -8.35 -14.19
N LEU A 81 -15.02 -9.46 -13.75
CA LEU A 81 -13.67 -9.41 -13.16
C LEU A 81 -12.66 -9.01 -14.23
N PRO A 82 -11.63 -8.24 -13.88
CA PRO A 82 -10.53 -7.98 -14.79
C PRO A 82 -9.81 -9.28 -15.16
N ASN A 83 -9.31 -9.35 -16.39
CA ASN A 83 -8.42 -10.42 -16.78
C ASN A 83 -7.14 -10.34 -15.93
N HIS A 84 -6.66 -11.48 -15.46
CA HIS A 84 -5.43 -11.55 -14.71
C HIS A 84 -4.46 -12.55 -15.34
N GLU A 85 -3.18 -12.24 -15.25
CA GLU A 85 -2.10 -13.07 -15.76
C GLU A 85 -0.93 -13.07 -14.77
N ILE A 86 -0.30 -14.22 -14.60
CA ILE A 86 0.83 -14.40 -13.70
C ILE A 86 2.10 -14.54 -14.53
N ILE A 87 3.03 -13.60 -14.36
CA ILE A 87 4.37 -13.66 -14.98
C ILE A 87 5.34 -14.22 -13.94
N ASN A 88 5.84 -15.42 -14.18
CA ASN A 88 6.81 -16.07 -13.28
C ASN A 88 8.23 -15.57 -13.53
N LEU A 89 8.71 -14.67 -12.69
CA LEU A 89 10.05 -14.10 -12.79
C LEU A 89 11.18 -15.09 -12.52
N ASN A 90 10.91 -16.25 -11.93
CA ASN A 90 11.95 -17.29 -11.72
C ASN A 90 12.48 -17.86 -13.05
N ASN A 91 11.67 -17.80 -14.10
CA ASN A 91 12.02 -18.27 -15.43
C ASN A 91 12.65 -17.18 -16.32
N ILE A 92 12.75 -15.95 -15.81
CA ILE A 92 13.19 -14.77 -16.56
C ILE A 92 14.46 -14.22 -15.94
N LYS A 93 15.57 -14.21 -16.71
CA LYS A 93 16.80 -13.55 -16.27
C LYS A 93 16.66 -12.03 -16.44
N LEU A 94 16.28 -11.34 -15.38
CA LEU A 94 16.32 -9.89 -15.35
C LEU A 94 17.77 -9.40 -15.35
N LYS A 95 18.04 -8.27 -16.01
CA LYS A 95 19.34 -7.58 -15.91
C LYS A 95 19.55 -7.14 -14.46
N LYS A 96 20.82 -7.07 -14.03
CA LYS A 96 21.14 -6.54 -12.68
C LYS A 96 20.50 -5.16 -12.49
N GLN A 97 19.82 -4.98 -11.35
CA GLN A 97 19.14 -3.74 -10.96
C GLN A 97 17.93 -3.35 -11.86
N THR A 98 17.34 -4.29 -12.61
CA THR A 98 16.05 -4.08 -13.27
C THR A 98 14.97 -4.93 -12.59
N TRP A 99 13.74 -4.45 -12.60
CA TRP A 99 12.61 -5.05 -11.90
C TRP A 99 11.41 -5.30 -12.80
N LEU A 100 11.39 -4.65 -13.98
CA LEU A 100 10.37 -4.85 -15.00
C LEU A 100 10.88 -5.86 -16.02
N SER A 101 10.16 -6.95 -16.22
CA SER A 101 10.46 -7.89 -17.29
C SER A 101 10.10 -7.30 -18.66
N LYS A 102 10.73 -7.81 -19.72
CA LYS A 102 10.43 -7.41 -21.10
C LYS A 102 8.94 -7.58 -21.40
N GLU A 103 8.36 -8.66 -20.94
CA GLU A 103 6.93 -8.96 -21.11
C GLU A 103 6.01 -7.94 -20.43
N VAL A 104 6.35 -7.48 -19.21
CA VAL A 104 5.61 -6.39 -18.54
C VAL A 104 5.69 -5.10 -19.34
N ILE A 105 6.87 -4.77 -19.88
CA ILE A 105 7.08 -3.57 -20.69
C ILE A 105 6.26 -3.64 -21.99
N GLU A 106 6.27 -4.78 -22.68
CA GLU A 106 5.50 -5.00 -23.92
C GLU A 106 3.99 -4.88 -23.68
N LYS A 107 3.48 -5.47 -22.59
CA LYS A 107 2.06 -5.33 -22.20
C LYS A 107 1.69 -3.89 -21.85
N ALA A 108 2.55 -3.19 -21.14
CA ALA A 108 2.34 -1.78 -20.83
C ALA A 108 2.29 -0.92 -22.12
N ASN A 109 3.23 -1.13 -23.05
CA ASN A 109 3.22 -0.45 -24.34
C ASN A 109 1.92 -0.70 -25.13
N TYR A 110 1.50 -1.96 -25.19
CA TYR A 110 0.27 -2.33 -25.89
C TYR A 110 -0.96 -1.55 -25.37
N HIS A 111 -1.07 -1.35 -24.05
CA HIS A 111 -2.15 -0.58 -23.47
C HIS A 111 -1.99 0.93 -23.70
N LEU A 112 -0.76 1.45 -23.55
CA LEU A 112 -0.47 2.87 -23.80
C LEU A 112 -0.74 3.28 -25.27
N GLU A 113 -0.47 2.40 -26.24
CA GLU A 113 -0.80 2.62 -27.66
C GLU A 113 -2.31 2.68 -27.90
N LYS A 114 -3.12 2.07 -27.05
CA LYS A 114 -4.58 2.14 -27.06
C LYS A 114 -5.15 3.35 -26.31
N ASN A 115 -4.29 4.24 -25.82
CA ASN A 115 -4.64 5.34 -24.93
C ASN A 115 -5.24 4.89 -23.59
N ASP A 116 -4.94 3.66 -23.16
CA ASP A 116 -5.25 3.21 -21.82
C ASP A 116 -4.21 3.75 -20.81
N GLN A 117 -4.61 3.91 -19.56
CA GLN A 117 -3.69 4.22 -18.48
C GLN A 117 -3.06 2.95 -17.91
N VAL A 118 -1.79 3.03 -17.51
CA VAL A 118 -1.06 1.92 -16.89
C VAL A 118 -0.73 2.24 -15.44
N LEU A 119 -1.07 1.33 -14.53
CA LEU A 119 -0.73 1.43 -13.11
C LEU A 119 0.31 0.38 -12.74
N PHE A 120 1.49 0.84 -12.29
CA PHE A 120 2.45 0.01 -11.58
C PHE A 120 2.18 0.09 -10.09
N PHE A 121 1.57 -0.96 -9.54
CA PHE A 121 1.23 -1.02 -8.12
C PHE A 121 2.30 -1.76 -7.33
N LEU A 122 2.88 -1.07 -6.33
CA LEU A 122 3.87 -1.66 -5.43
C LEU A 122 3.53 -1.34 -3.97
N ASN A 123 3.52 -2.35 -3.12
CA ASN A 123 3.39 -2.13 -1.69
C ASN A 123 4.75 -1.82 -1.02
N ARG A 124 5.61 -0.99 -1.67
CA ARG A 124 6.96 -0.65 -1.20
C ARG A 124 7.27 0.82 -1.46
N ARG A 125 7.43 1.59 -0.38
CA ARG A 125 7.75 3.01 -0.42
C ARG A 125 9.25 3.26 -0.66
N GLY A 126 9.62 4.49 -1.01
CA GLY A 126 10.99 4.95 -1.18
C GLY A 126 11.71 4.39 -2.40
N PHE A 127 13.04 4.53 -2.40
CA PHE A 127 13.92 4.01 -3.46
C PHE A 127 14.28 2.54 -3.24
N SER A 128 14.68 2.20 -2.01
CA SER A 128 15.04 0.83 -1.64
C SER A 128 14.52 0.48 -0.25
N PRO A 129 13.74 -0.61 -0.13
CA PRO A 129 13.23 -1.06 1.16
C PRO A 129 14.29 -1.70 2.06
N TYR A 130 15.45 -2.05 1.52
CA TYR A 130 16.55 -2.64 2.27
C TYR A 130 17.86 -1.95 1.95
N VAL A 131 18.59 -1.59 3.00
CA VAL A 131 19.97 -1.13 2.92
C VAL A 131 20.83 -2.16 3.63
N LEU A 132 21.75 -2.77 2.89
CA LEU A 132 22.58 -3.87 3.35
C LEU A 132 24.04 -3.45 3.34
N CYS A 133 24.80 -3.87 4.34
CA CYS A 133 26.26 -3.79 4.29
C CYS A 133 26.79 -4.71 3.18
N ASN A 134 27.69 -4.23 2.34
CA ASN A 134 28.26 -5.04 1.26
C ASN A 134 29.23 -6.13 1.72
N LYS A 135 29.67 -6.09 2.99
CA LYS A 135 30.59 -7.06 3.57
C LYS A 135 29.90 -8.15 4.38
N CYS A 136 28.96 -7.79 5.26
CA CYS A 136 28.29 -8.77 6.12
C CYS A 136 26.81 -8.97 5.80
N PHE A 137 26.25 -8.22 4.86
CA PHE A 137 24.85 -8.26 4.45
C PHE A 137 23.84 -7.95 5.57
N ASP A 138 24.31 -7.42 6.71
CA ASP A 138 23.41 -6.94 7.75
C ASP A 138 22.56 -5.78 7.24
N THR A 139 21.29 -5.78 7.65
CA THR A 139 20.33 -4.74 7.31
C THR A 139 20.43 -3.56 8.28
N TYR A 140 20.16 -2.35 7.77
CA TYR A 140 19.95 -1.18 8.60
C TYR A 140 18.56 -1.21 9.20
N THR A 141 18.50 -1.37 10.51
CA THR A 141 17.25 -1.39 11.28
C THR A 141 17.03 -0.10 12.05
N CYS A 142 15.79 0.22 12.32
CA CYS A 142 15.41 1.36 13.14
C CYS A 142 15.79 1.11 14.61
N PRO A 143 16.46 2.06 15.28
CA PRO A 143 16.84 1.89 16.68
C PRO A 143 15.63 1.85 17.63
N ASN A 144 14.48 2.43 17.22
CA ASN A 144 13.30 2.52 18.08
C ASN A 144 12.37 1.31 17.98
N CYS A 145 12.27 0.69 16.79
CA CYS A 145 11.29 -0.37 16.54
C CYS A 145 11.84 -1.57 15.77
N SER A 146 13.16 -1.64 15.56
CA SER A 146 13.89 -2.78 14.99
C SER A 146 13.44 -3.22 13.58
N ILE A 147 12.59 -2.45 12.91
CA ILE A 147 12.20 -2.72 11.51
C ILE A 147 13.24 -2.15 10.54
N ASN A 148 13.26 -2.64 9.31
CA ASN A 148 14.20 -2.16 8.30
C ASN A 148 13.93 -0.69 7.94
N LEU A 149 15.00 0.10 7.88
CA LEU A 149 14.94 1.47 7.40
C LEU A 149 14.88 1.49 5.87
N VAL A 150 14.06 2.39 5.35
CA VAL A 150 13.87 2.59 3.91
C VAL A 150 14.73 3.76 3.44
N TYR A 151 15.49 3.57 2.38
CA TYR A 151 16.29 4.64 1.79
C TYR A 151 15.46 5.46 0.80
N HIS A 152 15.49 6.77 0.98
CA HIS A 152 14.90 7.77 0.10
C HIS A 152 15.99 8.51 -0.66
N LYS A 153 16.17 8.20 -1.95
CA LYS A 153 17.25 8.73 -2.78
C LYS A 153 17.21 10.25 -2.89
N LYS A 154 16.04 10.84 -3.13
CA LYS A 154 15.86 12.31 -3.25
C LYS A 154 16.28 13.07 -2.00
N LYS A 155 16.02 12.52 -0.82
CA LYS A 155 16.35 13.13 0.49
C LYS A 155 17.69 12.67 1.03
N ASN A 156 18.34 11.69 0.37
CA ASN A 156 19.56 11.01 0.82
C ASN A 156 19.48 10.60 2.31
N SER A 157 18.34 10.05 2.72
CA SER A 157 18.06 9.71 4.09
C SER A 157 17.43 8.33 4.26
N LEU A 158 17.61 7.78 5.46
CA LEU A 158 16.98 6.55 5.93
C LEU A 158 15.77 6.91 6.77
N LEU A 159 14.60 6.41 6.43
CA LEU A 159 13.34 6.68 7.12
C LEU A 159 12.71 5.39 7.63
N CYS A 160 12.27 5.42 8.88
CA CYS A 160 11.37 4.41 9.42
C CYS A 160 9.91 4.82 9.15
N HIS A 161 9.21 4.07 8.32
CA HIS A 161 7.79 4.36 8.02
C HIS A 161 6.82 3.93 9.13
N TYR A 162 7.34 3.36 10.22
CA TYR A 162 6.53 2.99 11.38
C TYR A 162 6.53 4.08 12.45
N CYS A 163 7.72 4.50 12.90
CA CYS A 163 7.84 5.48 14.00
C CYS A 163 8.30 6.88 13.55
N GLY A 164 8.57 7.08 12.25
CA GLY A 164 9.04 8.37 11.74
C GLY A 164 10.52 8.65 11.97
N PHE A 165 11.29 7.73 12.60
CA PHE A 165 12.72 7.92 12.80
C PHE A 165 13.41 8.20 11.46
N ASN A 166 14.21 9.26 11.43
CA ASN A 166 14.93 9.70 10.22
C ASN A 166 16.40 9.92 10.57
N SER A 167 17.29 9.43 9.72
CA SER A 167 18.72 9.67 9.84
C SER A 167 19.36 9.81 8.46
N SER A 168 20.50 10.51 8.41
CA SER A 168 21.36 10.48 7.23
C SER A 168 21.97 9.09 7.03
N LEU A 169 22.32 8.77 5.78
CA LEU A 169 23.00 7.53 5.46
C LEU A 169 24.46 7.60 5.93
N ASN A 170 24.70 7.14 7.16
CA ASN A 170 26.07 6.96 7.66
C ASN A 170 26.63 5.66 7.09
N ARG A 171 27.72 5.75 6.31
CA ARG A 171 28.41 4.59 5.73
C ARG A 171 29.25 3.86 6.76
N VAL A 172 28.66 3.54 7.91
CA VAL A 172 29.30 2.83 9.01
C VAL A 172 28.46 1.63 9.39
N CYS A 173 29.02 0.46 9.26
CA CYS A 173 28.43 -0.79 9.71
C CYS A 173 28.88 -1.08 11.15
N SER A 174 27.98 -1.50 12.01
CA SER A 174 28.30 -1.85 13.41
C SER A 174 29.36 -2.94 13.54
N LYS A 175 29.42 -3.87 12.57
CA LYS A 175 30.37 -5.00 12.55
C LYS A 175 31.67 -4.71 11.79
N ASN A 176 31.64 -3.86 10.76
CA ASN A 176 32.76 -3.71 9.82
C ASN A 176 33.30 -2.27 9.75
N GLY A 177 32.80 -1.33 10.56
CA GLY A 177 33.19 0.07 10.44
C GLY A 177 32.78 0.69 9.11
N LYS A 178 33.66 1.49 8.49
CA LYS A 178 33.38 2.07 7.14
C LYS A 178 33.19 0.98 6.11
N CYS A 179 32.04 0.97 5.44
CA CYS A 179 31.72 0.03 4.37
C CYS A 179 30.78 0.69 3.35
N ASP A 180 30.68 0.06 2.17
CA ASP A 180 29.68 0.44 1.18
C ASP A 180 28.36 -0.28 1.44
N PHE A 181 27.28 0.26 0.90
CA PHE A 181 25.95 -0.27 1.05
C PHE A 181 25.37 -0.75 -0.27
N ILE A 182 24.64 -1.87 -0.18
CA ILE A 182 23.82 -2.39 -1.26
C ILE A 182 22.39 -1.95 -1.00
N PHE A 183 21.81 -1.22 -1.95
CA PHE A 183 20.40 -0.86 -1.95
C PHE A 183 19.62 -1.97 -2.65
N SER A 184 18.87 -2.76 -1.89
CA SER A 184 18.18 -3.94 -2.39
C SER A 184 16.67 -3.76 -2.43
N GLY A 185 16.05 -4.39 -3.44
CA GLY A 185 14.61 -4.38 -3.68
C GLY A 185 14.10 -3.15 -4.45
N PRO A 186 12.94 -3.29 -5.12
CA PRO A 186 12.29 -2.21 -5.81
C PRO A 186 11.44 -1.38 -4.83
N GLY A 187 11.67 -0.08 -4.79
CA GLY A 187 10.74 0.89 -4.26
C GLY A 187 10.12 1.72 -5.39
N VAL A 188 9.09 2.49 -5.09
CA VAL A 188 8.37 3.29 -6.09
C VAL A 188 9.28 4.28 -6.84
N GLU A 189 10.28 4.85 -6.16
CA GLU A 189 11.23 5.79 -6.79
C GLU A 189 12.13 5.07 -7.81
N ARG A 190 12.54 3.83 -7.52
CA ARG A 190 13.37 3.02 -8.43
C ARG A 190 12.57 2.55 -9.64
N ILE A 191 11.31 2.13 -9.42
CA ILE A 191 10.41 1.79 -10.53
C ILE A 191 10.15 3.02 -11.40
N LEU A 192 10.00 4.22 -10.82
CA LEU A 192 9.87 5.45 -11.61
C LEU A 192 11.08 5.68 -12.53
N GLU A 193 12.29 5.48 -12.03
CA GLU A 193 13.50 5.61 -12.86
C GLU A 193 13.49 4.61 -14.03
N GLU A 194 13.10 3.36 -13.76
CA GLU A 194 13.01 2.31 -14.78
C GLU A 194 11.88 2.55 -15.77
N VAL A 195 10.71 2.99 -15.31
CA VAL A 195 9.57 3.37 -16.16
C VAL A 195 9.95 4.54 -17.07
N LYS A 196 10.53 5.62 -16.55
CA LYS A 196 10.98 6.76 -17.36
C LYS A 196 12.03 6.40 -18.42
N LYS A 197 12.86 5.39 -18.13
CA LYS A 197 13.82 4.88 -19.09
C LYS A 197 13.19 4.10 -20.24
N ASN A 198 12.15 3.32 -19.94
CA ASN A 198 11.46 2.49 -20.94
C ASN A 198 10.34 3.25 -21.69
N PHE A 199 9.79 4.30 -21.07
CA PHE A 199 8.68 5.12 -21.60
C PHE A 199 9.01 6.62 -21.48
N PRO A 200 10.04 7.12 -22.17
CA PRO A 200 10.55 8.50 -21.99
C PRO A 200 9.53 9.58 -22.34
N ASP A 201 8.67 9.32 -23.33
CA ASP A 201 7.70 10.29 -23.87
C ASP A 201 6.37 10.26 -23.11
N LYS A 202 6.22 9.35 -22.12
CA LYS A 202 4.97 9.16 -21.40
C LYS A 202 4.89 9.96 -20.10
N LYS A 203 3.77 10.62 -19.86
CA LYS A 203 3.53 11.36 -18.62
C LYS A 203 3.36 10.41 -17.45
N THR A 204 4.38 10.36 -16.58
CA THR A 204 4.46 9.43 -15.47
C THR A 204 4.44 10.18 -14.13
N GLU A 205 3.60 9.72 -13.20
CA GLU A 205 3.49 10.27 -11.84
C GLU A 205 3.57 9.19 -10.75
N ILE A 206 4.10 9.59 -9.57
CA ILE A 206 4.04 8.76 -8.36
C ILE A 206 2.87 9.19 -7.48
N PHE A 207 2.12 8.21 -7.01
CA PHE A 207 1.05 8.36 -6.05
C PHE A 207 1.36 7.56 -4.77
N SER A 208 1.99 8.24 -3.80
CA SER A 208 2.35 7.65 -2.52
C SER A 208 2.21 8.68 -1.40
N SER A 209 2.03 8.23 -0.15
CA SER A 209 1.91 9.11 1.01
C SER A 209 3.12 10.04 1.21
N ASP A 210 4.30 9.65 0.73
CA ASP A 210 5.53 10.42 0.88
C ASP A 210 5.63 11.58 -0.13
N THR A 211 4.88 11.50 -1.23
CA THR A 211 4.91 12.48 -2.33
C THR A 211 3.67 13.37 -2.36
N MET A 212 2.70 13.15 -1.46
CA MET A 212 1.42 13.85 -1.49
C MET A 212 1.25 14.77 -0.29
N ASN A 213 1.14 16.06 -0.56
CA ASN A 213 0.56 17.03 0.37
C ASN A 213 -0.97 17.05 0.18
N LYS A 214 -1.73 17.35 1.23
CA LYS A 214 -3.21 17.37 1.17
C LYS A 214 -3.79 18.27 0.06
N LYS A 215 -3.09 19.35 -0.31
CA LYS A 215 -3.51 20.26 -1.39
C LYS A 215 -3.22 19.70 -2.78
N ASP A 216 -2.11 18.98 -2.95
CA ASP A 216 -1.70 18.42 -4.25
C ASP A 216 -2.46 17.14 -4.62
N SER A 217 -3.12 16.51 -3.65
CA SER A 217 -3.82 15.23 -3.86
C SER A 217 -5.03 15.37 -4.79
N SER A 218 -5.83 16.40 -4.60
CA SER A 218 -7.02 16.66 -5.42
C SER A 218 -6.65 16.98 -6.87
N ASP A 219 -5.64 17.82 -7.09
CA ASP A 219 -5.20 18.19 -8.43
C ASP A 219 -4.59 16.99 -9.19
N LYS A 220 -3.84 16.14 -8.49
CA LYS A 220 -3.30 14.91 -9.08
C LYS A 220 -4.39 13.91 -9.42
N LEU A 221 -5.39 13.76 -8.58
CA LEU A 221 -6.56 12.93 -8.88
C LEU A 221 -7.31 13.41 -10.11
N ASN A 222 -7.57 14.71 -10.20
CA ASN A 222 -8.22 15.29 -11.37
C ASN A 222 -7.42 15.02 -12.66
N LYS A 223 -6.08 15.11 -12.62
CA LYS A 223 -5.22 14.77 -13.76
C LYS A 223 -5.30 13.30 -14.15
N ILE A 224 -5.43 12.39 -13.15
CA ILE A 224 -5.60 10.96 -13.42
C ILE A 224 -6.95 10.71 -14.09
N VAL A 225 -8.04 11.26 -13.51
CA VAL A 225 -9.40 11.10 -14.05
C VAL A 225 -9.53 11.68 -15.46
N ASN A 226 -8.86 12.80 -15.73
CA ASN A 226 -8.86 13.46 -17.03
C ASN A 226 -7.90 12.82 -18.06
N ASN A 227 -7.29 11.66 -17.76
CA ASN A 227 -6.31 11.00 -18.64
C ASN A 227 -5.07 11.86 -18.99
N GLU A 228 -4.74 12.85 -18.14
CA GLU A 228 -3.54 13.68 -18.34
C GLU A 228 -2.25 12.94 -17.92
N ILE A 229 -2.38 11.87 -17.14
CA ILE A 229 -1.30 10.99 -16.68
C ILE A 229 -1.51 9.63 -17.33
N GLU A 230 -0.52 9.17 -18.12
CA GLU A 230 -0.59 7.92 -18.85
C GLU A 230 -0.07 6.75 -18.02
N ILE A 231 0.94 6.99 -17.18
CA ILE A 231 1.53 5.96 -16.31
C ILE A 231 1.50 6.43 -14.86
N LEU A 232 0.90 5.62 -14.01
CA LEU A 232 0.82 5.85 -12.58
C LEU A 232 1.65 4.82 -11.83
N ILE A 233 2.46 5.26 -10.86
CA ILE A 233 3.20 4.36 -9.98
C ILE A 233 2.69 4.59 -8.56
N GLY A 234 2.14 3.56 -7.94
CA GLY A 234 1.45 3.75 -6.68
C GLY A 234 1.67 2.69 -5.62
N THR A 235 1.39 3.10 -4.38
CA THR A 235 1.36 2.24 -3.21
C THR A 235 -0.08 2.03 -2.75
N GLN A 236 -0.28 1.40 -1.60
CA GLN A 236 -1.60 1.17 -0.97
C GLN A 236 -2.51 2.42 -0.91
N LEU A 237 -1.95 3.63 -1.01
CA LEU A 237 -2.77 4.84 -1.01
C LEU A 237 -3.76 4.87 -2.18
N ILE A 238 -3.38 4.31 -3.34
CA ILE A 238 -4.27 4.25 -4.52
C ILE A 238 -5.45 3.30 -4.31
N SER A 239 -5.27 2.24 -3.53
CA SER A 239 -6.32 1.25 -3.27
C SER A 239 -7.33 1.68 -2.20
N LYS A 240 -7.08 2.80 -1.51
CA LYS A 240 -7.92 3.26 -0.40
C LYS A 240 -8.69 4.53 -0.78
N GLY A 241 -10.02 4.40 -0.82
CA GLY A 241 -10.90 5.54 -0.66
C GLY A 241 -11.01 6.55 -1.79
N PHE A 242 -10.85 6.14 -3.03
CA PHE A 242 -11.19 6.95 -4.20
C PHE A 242 -12.53 6.48 -4.76
N HIS A 243 -13.60 6.93 -4.11
CA HIS A 243 -14.96 6.81 -4.60
C HIS A 243 -15.46 8.17 -5.09
#